data_f941552b30338af0f1b66a52ce0b44bc
#
_entry.id   f941552b30338af0f1b66a52ce0b44bc
#
_cell.length_a   1.000
_cell.length_b   1.000
_cell.length_c   1.000
_cell.angle_alpha   90.00
_cell.angle_beta   90.00
_cell.angle_gamma   90.00
#
_symmetry.space_group_name_H-M   'P 1'
#
loop_
_entity.id
_entity.type
_entity.pdbx_description
1 polymer ?
#
loop_
_entity_poly.entity_id
_entity_poly.type
_entity_poly.pdbx_seq_one_letter_code
_entity_poly.pdbx_strand_id
1 'polypeptide(L)'
;MLYTLMHQEYCRRGRTLSSQKVPNRRRDGILSAVTAGAFLVLVGSMFIIHPNLIDKIVNFFNDIKLFSVVDQNNIMLPSPASVALHVDVYSAAQQFSIAWGVFLVAMLVVRFAVNSPTRRKAENISDIIFWFGAAYLIQTWLINSAKWFEFWAMILILLGISLIVRAAYLAAAGSMRK
;
A
#
# COMPACT_ATOMS: atom_id res chain seq x y z
N MET A 1 -6.38 53.59 -30.50
CA MET A 1 -5.05 53.22 -29.98
C MET A 1 -5.12 52.34 -28.72
N LEU A 2 -6.10 52.52 -27.84
CA LEU A 2 -6.31 51.70 -26.62
C LEU A 2 -6.77 50.25 -26.90
N TYR A 3 -7.56 50.02 -27.96
CA TYR A 3 -8.10 48.72 -28.30
C TYR A 3 -7.04 47.68 -28.74
N THR A 4 -5.95 48.12 -29.36
CA THR A 4 -4.85 47.27 -29.84
C THR A 4 -3.96 46.80 -28.70
N LEU A 5 -3.81 47.57 -27.64
CA LEU A 5 -3.02 47.21 -26.46
C LEU A 5 -3.74 46.17 -25.60
N MET A 6 -5.06 46.26 -25.43
CA MET A 6 -5.84 45.24 -24.69
C MET A 6 -5.82 43.86 -25.42
N HIS A 7 -5.84 43.87 -26.74
CA HIS A 7 -5.82 42.61 -27.52
C HIS A 7 -4.47 41.92 -27.45
N GLN A 8 -3.37 42.65 -27.33
CA GLN A 8 -2.03 42.07 -27.16
C GLN A 8 -1.82 41.48 -25.76
N GLU A 9 -2.35 42.11 -24.72
CA GLU A 9 -2.27 41.51 -23.36
C GLU A 9 -3.10 40.26 -23.23
N TYR A 10 -4.26 40.16 -23.86
CA TYR A 10 -5.09 38.96 -23.85
C TYR A 10 -4.42 37.80 -24.57
N CYS A 11 -3.76 38.06 -25.73
CA CYS A 11 -2.99 37.04 -26.47
C CYS A 11 -1.73 36.58 -25.71
N ARG A 12 -1.08 37.51 -24.95
CA ARG A 12 0.10 37.19 -24.16
C ARG A 12 -0.28 36.30 -22.94
N ARG A 13 -1.40 36.56 -22.29
CA ARG A 13 -1.92 35.77 -21.17
C ARG A 13 -2.38 34.37 -21.60
N GLY A 14 -2.98 34.24 -22.77
CA GLY A 14 -3.37 32.93 -23.33
C GLY A 14 -2.18 32.04 -23.68
N ARG A 15 -1.03 32.62 -24.05
CA ARG A 15 0.17 31.87 -24.43
C ARG A 15 0.98 31.37 -23.23
N THR A 16 0.86 31.99 -22.06
CA THR A 16 1.53 31.53 -20.82
C THR A 16 0.78 30.40 -20.12
N LEU A 17 -0.51 30.20 -20.42
CA LEU A 17 -1.31 29.09 -19.87
C LEU A 17 -1.16 27.78 -20.63
N SER A 18 -0.64 27.80 -21.88
CA SER A 18 -0.49 26.59 -22.71
C SER A 18 0.86 25.88 -22.55
N SER A 19 1.79 26.41 -21.74
CA SER A 19 3.07 25.76 -21.45
C SER A 19 3.01 24.88 -20.18
N GLN A 20 1.84 24.33 -19.85
CA GLN A 20 1.77 23.29 -18.82
C GLN A 20 2.31 21.97 -19.38
N LYS A 21 3.55 21.67 -19.01
CA LYS A 21 4.27 20.40 -19.09
C LYS A 21 3.38 19.16 -19.13
N VAL A 22 3.06 18.69 -20.33
CA VAL A 22 2.35 17.44 -20.60
C VAL A 22 3.25 16.17 -20.61
N PRO A 23 4.58 16.20 -20.37
CA PRO A 23 5.39 14.98 -20.41
C PRO A 23 5.24 14.05 -19.20
N ASN A 24 4.81 14.53 -18.02
CA ASN A 24 4.81 13.70 -16.80
C ASN A 24 3.61 12.74 -16.72
N ARG A 25 2.48 13.07 -17.32
CA ARG A 25 1.25 12.26 -17.23
C ARG A 25 1.39 10.87 -17.88
N ARG A 26 2.16 10.80 -18.96
CA ARG A 26 2.40 9.54 -19.70
C ARG A 26 3.33 8.60 -18.93
N ARG A 27 4.35 9.13 -18.27
CA ARG A 27 5.29 8.36 -17.43
C ARG A 27 4.63 7.83 -16.16
N ASP A 28 3.78 8.63 -15.53
CA ASP A 28 3.01 8.19 -14.35
C ASP A 28 2.03 7.05 -14.70
N GLY A 29 1.43 7.10 -15.89
CA GLY A 29 0.57 6.02 -16.39
C GLY A 29 1.33 4.71 -16.61
N ILE A 30 2.53 4.76 -17.16
CA ILE A 30 3.39 3.57 -17.37
C ILE A 30 3.80 2.97 -16.02
N LEU A 31 4.24 3.78 -15.07
CA LEU A 31 4.61 3.30 -13.73
C LEU A 31 3.43 2.67 -13.00
N SER A 32 2.23 3.21 -13.15
CA SER A 32 1.01 2.63 -12.58
C SER A 32 0.67 1.27 -13.23
N ALA A 33 0.80 1.15 -14.54
CA ALA A 33 0.59 -0.11 -15.26
C ALA A 33 1.61 -1.18 -14.85
N VAL A 34 2.89 -0.80 -14.70
CA VAL A 34 3.94 -1.70 -14.20
C VAL A 34 3.64 -2.19 -12.79
N THR A 35 3.17 -1.30 -11.91
CA THR A 35 2.78 -1.67 -10.54
C THR A 35 1.61 -2.66 -10.54
N ALA A 36 0.58 -2.43 -11.36
CA ALA A 36 -0.54 -3.35 -11.48
C ALA A 36 -0.11 -4.70 -12.07
N GLY A 37 0.72 -4.70 -13.10
CA GLY A 37 1.27 -5.92 -13.70
C GLY A 37 2.12 -6.73 -12.72
N ALA A 38 3.00 -6.07 -11.97
CA ALA A 38 3.82 -6.71 -10.95
C ALA A 38 2.96 -7.33 -9.82
N PHE A 39 1.90 -6.65 -9.41
CA PHE A 39 0.94 -7.19 -8.44
C PHE A 39 0.34 -8.51 -8.93
N LEU A 40 -0.16 -8.55 -10.16
CA LEU A 40 -0.75 -9.75 -10.76
C LEU A 40 0.28 -10.88 -10.88
N VAL A 41 1.50 -10.58 -11.27
CA VAL A 41 2.59 -11.57 -11.35
C VAL A 41 2.91 -12.13 -9.96
N LEU A 42 3.01 -11.29 -8.94
CA LEU A 42 3.27 -11.75 -7.57
C LEU A 42 2.11 -12.59 -7.02
N VAL A 43 0.86 -12.18 -7.22
CA VAL A 43 -0.30 -12.98 -6.84
C VAL A 43 -0.28 -14.32 -7.56
N GLY A 44 -0.07 -14.34 -8.88
CA GLY A 44 0.03 -15.58 -9.66
C GLY A 44 1.17 -16.50 -9.18
N SER A 45 2.33 -15.93 -8.84
CA SER A 45 3.47 -16.71 -8.33
C SER A 45 3.17 -17.38 -7.00
N MET A 46 2.34 -16.77 -6.12
CA MET A 46 1.95 -17.38 -4.85
C MET A 46 1.19 -18.71 -5.06
N PHE A 47 0.35 -18.79 -6.07
CA PHE A 47 -0.36 -20.03 -6.39
C PHE A 47 0.55 -21.15 -6.93
N ILE A 48 1.67 -20.77 -7.55
CA ILE A 48 2.67 -21.75 -8.03
C ILE A 48 3.55 -22.23 -6.88
N ILE A 49 3.95 -21.33 -5.98
CA ILE A 49 4.85 -21.64 -4.85
C ILE A 49 4.11 -22.44 -3.76
N HIS A 50 2.84 -22.13 -3.52
CA HIS A 50 2.03 -22.81 -2.50
C HIS A 50 0.98 -23.72 -3.16
N PRO A 51 1.25 -24.99 -3.36
CA PRO A 51 0.27 -25.93 -3.94
C PRO A 51 -0.98 -26.03 -3.04
N ASN A 52 -2.14 -26.12 -3.68
CA ASN A 52 -3.46 -26.18 -3.01
C ASN A 52 -3.78 -24.94 -2.15
N LEU A 53 -3.19 -23.77 -2.47
CA LEU A 53 -3.44 -22.53 -1.72
C LEU A 53 -4.93 -22.17 -1.71
N ILE A 54 -5.64 -22.38 -2.82
CA ILE A 54 -7.08 -22.09 -2.92
C ILE A 54 -7.87 -22.92 -1.90
N ASP A 55 -7.61 -24.23 -1.82
CA ASP A 55 -8.30 -25.11 -0.87
C ASP A 55 -7.99 -24.72 0.57
N LYS A 56 -6.74 -24.33 0.86
CA LYS A 56 -6.34 -23.84 2.18
C LYS A 56 -7.04 -22.53 2.54
N ILE A 57 -7.20 -21.60 1.59
CA ILE A 57 -7.94 -20.37 1.78
C ILE A 57 -9.43 -20.67 2.03
N VAL A 58 -10.03 -21.56 1.24
CA VAL A 58 -11.44 -21.97 1.44
C VAL A 58 -11.63 -22.58 2.82
N ASN A 59 -10.74 -23.50 3.23
CA ASN A 59 -10.78 -24.09 4.55
C ASN A 59 -10.61 -23.06 5.68
N PHE A 60 -9.75 -22.07 5.50
CA PHE A 60 -9.60 -20.96 6.43
C PHE A 60 -10.91 -20.18 6.60
N PHE A 61 -11.59 -19.83 5.50
CA PHE A 61 -12.88 -19.12 5.58
C PHE A 61 -14.00 -19.98 6.19
N ASN A 62 -14.01 -21.28 5.94
CA ASN A 62 -14.98 -22.22 6.53
C ASN A 62 -14.77 -22.43 8.03
N ASP A 63 -13.55 -22.20 8.54
CA ASP A 63 -13.22 -22.30 9.96
C ASP A 63 -13.53 -21.01 10.76
N ILE A 64 -13.95 -19.93 10.08
CA ILE A 64 -14.31 -18.68 10.76
C ILE A 64 -15.62 -18.87 11.54
N LYS A 65 -15.54 -18.66 12.87
CA LYS A 65 -16.69 -18.68 13.79
C LYS A 65 -16.77 -17.38 14.57
N LEU A 66 -17.95 -17.11 15.10
CA LEU A 66 -18.15 -15.99 15.99
C LEU A 66 -17.76 -16.37 17.41
N PHE A 67 -16.77 -15.69 17.96
CA PHE A 67 -16.33 -15.87 19.34
C PHE A 67 -16.74 -14.65 20.18
N SER A 68 -17.23 -14.91 21.40
CA SER A 68 -17.45 -13.84 22.39
C SER A 68 -16.10 -13.39 22.93
N VAL A 69 -15.78 -12.11 22.76
CA VAL A 69 -14.50 -11.51 23.20
C VAL A 69 -14.60 -10.98 24.64
N VAL A 70 -15.82 -10.68 25.11
CA VAL A 70 -16.09 -10.17 26.45
C VAL A 70 -17.30 -10.89 27.03
N ASP A 71 -17.11 -11.59 28.14
CA ASP A 71 -18.13 -12.43 28.79
C ASP A 71 -19.42 -11.67 29.21
N GLN A 72 -19.36 -10.34 29.35
CA GLN A 72 -20.47 -9.54 29.84
C GLN A 72 -21.26 -8.76 28.79
N ASN A 73 -20.75 -8.58 27.55
CA ASN A 73 -21.36 -7.64 26.60
C ASN A 73 -21.83 -8.28 25.27
N ASN A 74 -21.86 -9.61 25.14
CA ASN A 74 -22.25 -10.30 23.89
C ASN A 74 -21.57 -9.77 22.60
N ILE A 75 -20.38 -9.19 22.71
CA ILE A 75 -19.62 -8.75 21.54
C ILE A 75 -19.01 -9.97 20.88
N MET A 76 -19.57 -10.37 19.74
CA MET A 76 -19.09 -11.49 18.94
C MET A 76 -18.23 -10.97 17.80
N LEU A 77 -16.99 -11.44 17.71
CA LEU A 77 -16.07 -11.12 16.64
C LEU A 77 -15.69 -12.39 15.86
N PRO A 78 -15.54 -12.28 14.50
CA PRO A 78 -15.13 -13.40 13.69
C PRO A 78 -13.67 -13.75 13.94
N SER A 79 -13.40 -15.02 14.20
CA SER A 79 -12.05 -15.57 14.34
C SER A 79 -12.04 -17.00 13.81
N PRO A 80 -10.93 -17.47 13.22
CA PRO A 80 -10.79 -18.90 12.94
C PRO A 80 -10.80 -19.67 14.24
N ALA A 81 -11.51 -20.82 14.25
CA ALA A 81 -11.62 -21.68 15.41
C ALA A 81 -10.24 -22.19 15.87
N SER A 82 -9.34 -22.41 14.93
CA SER A 82 -7.97 -22.88 15.16
C SER A 82 -6.96 -22.06 14.36
N VAL A 83 -6.53 -20.92 14.88
CA VAL A 83 -5.55 -20.03 14.23
C VAL A 83 -4.28 -20.79 13.82
N ALA A 84 -3.79 -21.70 14.66
CA ALA A 84 -2.58 -22.48 14.41
C ALA A 84 -2.68 -23.48 13.24
N LEU A 85 -3.88 -23.86 12.81
CA LEU A 85 -4.04 -24.80 11.67
C LEU A 85 -3.84 -24.13 10.31
N HIS A 86 -3.90 -22.81 10.25
CA HIS A 86 -3.85 -22.04 9.00
C HIS A 86 -2.49 -21.38 8.72
N VAL A 87 -1.40 -21.91 9.31
CA VAL A 87 -0.04 -21.37 9.18
C VAL A 87 0.39 -21.25 7.71
N ASP A 88 -0.03 -22.18 6.85
CA ASP A 88 0.31 -22.12 5.42
C ASP A 88 -0.28 -20.87 4.73
N VAL A 89 -1.51 -20.48 5.07
CA VAL A 89 -2.17 -19.29 4.54
C VAL A 89 -1.45 -18.03 5.04
N TYR A 90 -1.09 -18.01 6.33
CA TYR A 90 -0.35 -16.87 6.91
C TYR A 90 1.06 -16.77 6.33
N SER A 91 1.73 -17.90 6.12
CA SER A 91 3.05 -17.95 5.47
C SER A 91 3.01 -17.44 4.04
N ALA A 92 1.99 -17.81 3.26
CA ALA A 92 1.80 -17.27 1.92
C ALA A 92 1.55 -15.75 1.95
N ALA A 93 0.71 -15.26 2.88
CA ALA A 93 0.44 -13.84 3.05
C ALA A 93 1.70 -13.06 3.48
N GLN A 94 2.53 -13.65 4.36
CA GLN A 94 3.80 -13.07 4.79
C GLN A 94 4.78 -12.97 3.62
N GLN A 95 4.97 -14.05 2.86
CA GLN A 95 5.88 -14.07 1.72
C GLN A 95 5.44 -13.07 0.64
N PHE A 96 4.13 -12.99 0.37
CA PHE A 96 3.59 -11.97 -0.52
C PHE A 96 3.90 -10.56 -0.01
N SER A 97 3.72 -10.29 1.29
CA SER A 97 3.98 -8.99 1.89
C SER A 97 5.45 -8.57 1.76
N ILE A 98 6.38 -9.52 1.96
CA ILE A 98 7.82 -9.28 1.77
C ILE A 98 8.14 -9.01 0.30
N ALA A 99 7.67 -9.85 -0.61
CA ALA A 99 7.93 -9.72 -2.04
C ALA A 99 7.38 -8.40 -2.59
N TRP A 100 6.17 -8.03 -2.18
CA TRP A 100 5.56 -6.76 -2.53
C TRP A 100 6.33 -5.57 -1.95
N GLY A 101 6.76 -5.64 -0.69
CA GLY A 101 7.59 -4.64 -0.05
C GLY A 101 8.91 -4.42 -0.80
N VAL A 102 9.60 -5.49 -1.19
CA VAL A 102 10.83 -5.42 -2.00
C VAL A 102 10.57 -4.78 -3.36
N PHE A 103 9.47 -5.14 -4.04
CA PHE A 103 9.07 -4.49 -5.28
C PHE A 103 8.85 -2.97 -5.09
N LEU A 104 8.18 -2.56 -4.00
CA LEU A 104 7.95 -1.15 -3.70
C LEU A 104 9.26 -0.39 -3.44
N VAL A 105 10.27 -1.02 -2.81
CA VAL A 105 11.62 -0.45 -2.67
C VAL A 105 12.26 -0.22 -4.04
N ALA A 106 12.21 -1.20 -4.94
CA ALA A 106 12.71 -1.04 -6.31
C ALA A 106 11.98 0.10 -7.04
N MET A 107 10.65 0.17 -6.91
CA MET A 107 9.85 1.26 -7.48
C MET A 107 10.18 2.62 -6.87
N LEU A 108 10.54 2.68 -5.60
CA LEU A 108 10.97 3.92 -4.94
C LEU A 108 12.29 4.42 -5.58
N VAL A 109 13.26 3.53 -5.80
CA VAL A 109 14.52 3.88 -6.48
C VAL A 109 14.26 4.42 -7.88
N VAL A 110 13.40 3.77 -8.68
CA VAL A 110 13.01 4.25 -10.01
C VAL A 110 12.35 5.63 -9.92
N ARG A 111 11.45 5.86 -8.95
CA ARG A 111 10.78 7.15 -8.75
C ARG A 111 11.76 8.28 -8.36
N PHE A 112 12.82 7.96 -7.64
CA PHE A 112 13.89 8.92 -7.37
C PHE A 112 14.68 9.25 -8.64
N ALA A 113 15.06 8.24 -9.43
CA ALA A 113 15.80 8.42 -10.67
C ALA A 113 15.02 9.24 -11.73
N VAL A 114 13.70 9.07 -11.80
CA VAL A 114 12.81 9.77 -12.76
C VAL A 114 12.33 11.13 -12.24
N ASN A 115 12.77 11.60 -11.06
CA ASN A 115 12.31 12.85 -10.43
C ASN A 115 10.79 12.95 -10.32
N SER A 116 10.13 11.87 -9.89
CA SER A 116 8.68 11.83 -9.65
C SER A 116 8.23 12.85 -8.59
N PRO A 117 6.97 13.33 -8.63
CA PRO A 117 6.45 14.28 -7.67
C PRO A 117 6.55 13.74 -6.22
N THR A 118 6.86 14.64 -5.28
CA THR A 118 7.09 14.34 -3.86
C THR A 118 5.96 13.51 -3.23
N ARG A 119 4.71 13.81 -3.61
CA ARG A 119 3.54 13.08 -3.13
C ARG A 119 3.61 11.58 -3.40
N ARG A 120 4.04 11.19 -4.61
CA ARG A 120 4.18 9.78 -5.01
C ARG A 120 5.31 9.06 -4.27
N LYS A 121 6.38 9.79 -3.93
CA LYS A 121 7.47 9.25 -3.10
C LYS A 121 7.00 9.00 -1.66
N ALA A 122 6.23 9.95 -1.10
CA ALA A 122 5.64 9.82 0.24
C ALA A 122 4.70 8.61 0.34
N GLU A 123 3.83 8.42 -0.65
CA GLU A 123 2.93 7.27 -0.73
C GLU A 123 3.72 5.96 -0.73
N ASN A 124 4.74 5.86 -1.59
CA ASN A 124 5.55 4.65 -1.70
C ASN A 124 6.34 4.32 -0.41
N ILE A 125 6.87 5.33 0.29
CA ILE A 125 7.57 5.15 1.57
C ILE A 125 6.60 4.61 2.63
N SER A 126 5.40 5.19 2.74
CA SER A 126 4.35 4.73 3.64
C SER A 126 3.96 3.28 3.37
N ASP A 127 3.77 2.93 2.09
CA ASP A 127 3.41 1.58 1.67
C ASP A 127 4.52 0.56 2.00
N ILE A 128 5.80 0.91 1.81
CA ILE A 128 6.94 0.08 2.18
C ILE A 128 6.91 -0.25 3.69
N ILE A 129 6.73 0.77 4.53
CA ILE A 129 6.65 0.59 5.99
C ILE A 129 5.48 -0.32 6.36
N PHE A 130 4.32 -0.11 5.73
CA PHE A 130 3.14 -0.94 5.97
C PHE A 130 3.39 -2.40 5.60
N TRP A 131 3.91 -2.70 4.40
CA TRP A 131 4.05 -4.08 3.92
C TRP A 131 5.14 -4.86 4.67
N PHE A 132 6.28 -4.26 4.97
CA PHE A 132 7.30 -4.92 5.80
C PHE A 132 6.83 -5.08 7.25
N GLY A 133 6.15 -4.07 7.79
CA GLY A 133 5.54 -4.14 9.11
C GLY A 133 4.48 -5.24 9.19
N ALA A 134 3.61 -5.35 8.18
CA ALA A 134 2.61 -6.41 8.09
C ALA A 134 3.25 -7.80 8.04
N ALA A 135 4.30 -7.98 7.24
CA ALA A 135 5.05 -9.24 7.18
C ALA A 135 5.63 -9.63 8.56
N TYR A 136 6.19 -8.66 9.28
CA TYR A 136 6.72 -8.87 10.63
C TYR A 136 5.61 -9.24 11.63
N LEU A 137 4.47 -8.56 11.56
CA LEU A 137 3.32 -8.84 12.43
C LEU A 137 2.72 -10.22 12.16
N ILE A 138 2.59 -10.63 10.90
CA ILE A 138 2.13 -11.98 10.53
C ILE A 138 3.05 -13.03 11.15
N GLN A 139 4.37 -12.86 11.04
CA GLN A 139 5.33 -13.79 11.62
C GLN A 139 5.18 -13.89 13.14
N THR A 140 5.10 -12.76 13.81
CA THR A 140 5.17 -12.70 15.28
C THR A 140 3.85 -13.09 15.93
N TRP A 141 2.71 -12.60 15.40
CA TRP A 141 1.41 -12.71 16.05
C TRP A 141 0.56 -13.86 15.50
N LEU A 142 0.61 -14.16 14.21
CA LEU A 142 -0.16 -15.26 13.62
C LEU A 142 0.60 -16.58 13.61
N ILE A 143 1.84 -16.58 13.12
CA ILE A 143 2.60 -17.83 12.96
C ILE A 143 3.17 -18.29 14.30
N ASN A 144 3.84 -17.41 15.04
CA ASN A 144 4.50 -17.79 16.30
C ASN A 144 3.59 -17.86 17.51
N SER A 145 2.58 -16.96 17.60
CA SER A 145 1.77 -16.78 18.82
C SER A 145 0.30 -17.16 18.66
N ALA A 146 -0.19 -17.34 17.42
CA ALA A 146 -1.59 -17.66 17.08
C ALA A 146 -2.63 -16.70 17.72
N LYS A 147 -2.28 -15.41 17.84
CA LYS A 147 -3.08 -14.39 18.51
C LYS A 147 -3.82 -13.51 17.49
N TRP A 148 -5.01 -13.92 17.10
CA TRP A 148 -5.80 -13.29 16.03
C TRP A 148 -6.22 -11.85 16.33
N PHE A 149 -6.82 -11.59 17.49
CA PHE A 149 -7.34 -10.24 17.81
C PHE A 149 -6.21 -9.21 18.05
N GLU A 150 -5.13 -9.64 18.69
CA GLU A 150 -3.96 -8.79 18.90
C GLU A 150 -3.30 -8.42 17.56
N PHE A 151 -3.26 -9.34 16.62
CA PHE A 151 -2.77 -9.08 15.26
C PHE A 151 -3.55 -7.95 14.59
N TRP A 152 -4.89 -7.97 14.63
CA TRP A 152 -5.70 -6.92 14.03
C TRP A 152 -5.50 -5.56 14.70
N ALA A 153 -5.38 -5.53 16.02
CA ALA A 153 -5.06 -4.30 16.75
C ALA A 153 -3.71 -3.73 16.31
N MET A 154 -2.69 -4.58 16.15
CA MET A 154 -1.36 -4.17 15.69
C MET A 154 -1.34 -3.70 14.23
N ILE A 155 -2.14 -4.30 13.35
CA ILE A 155 -2.31 -3.83 11.96
C ILE A 155 -2.90 -2.42 11.93
N LEU A 156 -3.89 -2.12 12.78
CA LEU A 156 -4.46 -0.77 12.86
C LEU A 156 -3.42 0.26 13.34
N ILE A 157 -2.60 -0.09 14.32
CA ILE A 157 -1.50 0.76 14.80
C ILE A 157 -0.48 0.99 13.68
N LEU A 158 -0.09 -0.07 12.97
CA LEU A 158 0.86 0.01 11.86
C LEU A 158 0.34 0.91 10.72
N LEU A 159 -0.95 0.80 10.41
CA LEU A 159 -1.62 1.66 9.43
C LEU A 159 -1.57 3.13 9.89
N GLY A 160 -1.85 3.40 11.16
CA GLY A 160 -1.72 4.75 11.73
C GLY A 160 -0.30 5.31 11.62
N ILE A 161 0.71 4.50 11.96
CA ILE A 161 2.13 4.88 11.84
C ILE A 161 2.48 5.20 10.38
N SER A 162 2.06 4.36 9.43
CA SER A 162 2.35 4.57 8.01
C SER A 162 1.76 5.88 7.49
N LEU A 163 0.54 6.25 7.92
CA LEU A 163 -0.10 7.51 7.58
C LEU A 163 0.62 8.72 8.20
N ILE A 164 1.08 8.61 9.46
CA ILE A 164 1.87 9.66 10.13
C ILE A 164 3.18 9.91 9.36
N VAL A 165 3.89 8.85 8.98
CA VAL A 165 5.14 8.96 8.20
C VAL A 165 4.89 9.66 6.86
N ARG A 166 3.79 9.30 6.17
CA ARG A 166 3.39 9.97 4.93
C ARG A 166 3.14 11.46 5.14
N ALA A 167 2.41 11.83 6.19
CA ALA A 167 2.11 13.22 6.52
C ALA A 167 3.38 14.00 6.87
N ALA A 168 4.27 13.43 7.70
CA ALA A 168 5.54 14.02 8.08
C ALA A 168 6.46 14.28 6.87
N TYR A 169 6.56 13.31 5.96
CA TYR A 169 7.36 13.47 4.74
C TYR A 169 6.82 14.61 3.85
N LEU A 170 5.50 14.72 3.70
CA LEU A 170 4.88 15.79 2.92
C LEU A 170 5.08 17.18 3.56
N ALA A 171 4.99 17.27 4.89
CA ALA A 171 5.24 18.49 5.64
C ALA A 171 6.70 18.96 5.48
N ALA A 172 7.67 18.05 5.66
CA ALA A 172 9.08 18.35 5.48
C ALA A 172 9.41 18.81 4.05
N ALA A 173 8.85 18.16 3.04
CA ALA A 173 9.06 18.52 1.64
C ALA A 173 8.38 19.86 1.26
N GLY A 174 7.29 20.23 1.92
CA GLY A 174 6.63 21.53 1.76
C GLY A 174 7.45 22.68 2.36
N SER A 175 8.11 22.44 3.50
CA SER A 175 8.97 23.42 4.16
C SER A 175 10.22 23.79 3.35
N MET A 176 10.81 22.82 2.62
CA MET A 176 12.00 23.04 1.80
C MET A 176 11.74 23.84 0.49
N ARG A 177 10.49 24.14 0.17
CA ARG A 177 10.11 24.88 -1.03
C ARG A 177 9.85 26.37 -0.77
N LYS A 178 9.92 26.83 0.47
CA LYS A 178 9.87 28.24 0.86
C LYS A 178 11.27 28.82 0.94
#